data_228cb332336361b5337c63948df3d7be
#
_entry.id   228cb332336361b5337c63948df3d7be
#
_cell.length_a   1.000
_cell.length_b   1.000
_cell.length_c   1.000
_cell.angle_alpha   90.00
_cell.angle_beta   90.00
_cell.angle_gamma   90.00
#
_symmetry.space_group_name_H-M   'P 1'
#
loop_
_entity.id
_entity.type
_entity.pdbx_description
1 polymer ?
#
loop_
_entity_poly.entity_id
_entity_poly.type
_entity_poly.pdbx_seq_one_letter_code
_entity_poly.pdbx_strand_id
1 'polypeptide(L)'
;DLLAGNLGLNSQCRADEKHPAELYYKDVDGNGTMDPFLCFYIGDTSYPFLTRDELLQQVANMSKRFPDYKSYANARINDIMGPSGMEGAGRLQANCLRTCYFSSGADGRLHEKSLPVQAQYAPVWTIAALDYDGDGKKDLLLCGNINHARIRFGKYDANYGCLLHGDGKGNFTYIGQRESGFHLSGDIRSVAQVGRTLLFGVNQEPLKAYRLRHSR
;
A
#
# COMPACT_ATOMS: atom_id res chain seq x y z
N ASP A 1 -14.58 -14.57 -6.12
CA ASP A 1 -13.81 -13.99 -5.02
C ASP A 1 -12.81 -12.97 -5.58
N LEU A 2 -12.46 -11.96 -4.79
CA LEU A 2 -11.53 -10.89 -5.17
C LEU A 2 -10.46 -10.70 -4.08
N LEU A 3 -9.21 -10.53 -4.51
CA LEU A 3 -8.10 -10.16 -3.64
C LEU A 3 -7.54 -8.82 -4.10
N ALA A 4 -7.40 -7.90 -3.16
CA ALA A 4 -6.88 -6.56 -3.41
C ALA A 4 -5.67 -6.28 -2.52
N GLY A 5 -4.47 -6.22 -3.12
CA GLY A 5 -3.27 -5.77 -2.44
C GLY A 5 -3.32 -4.26 -2.18
N ASN A 6 -2.76 -3.83 -1.06
CA ASN A 6 -2.72 -2.42 -0.65
C ASN A 6 -1.47 -2.15 0.19
N LEU A 7 -1.38 -0.95 0.80
CA LEU A 7 -0.24 -0.50 1.62
C LEU A 7 -0.02 -1.38 2.87
N GLY A 8 -1.07 -2.00 3.38
CA GLY A 8 -1.05 -2.71 4.65
C GLY A 8 -1.23 -1.77 5.85
N LEU A 9 -1.08 -2.34 7.06
CA LEU A 9 -1.31 -1.60 8.31
C LEU A 9 -0.03 -1.28 9.09
N ASN A 10 1.13 -1.76 8.63
CA ASN A 10 2.42 -1.51 9.26
C ASN A 10 3.11 -0.28 8.64
N SER A 11 2.41 0.85 8.65
CA SER A 11 2.92 2.14 8.19
C SER A 11 2.46 3.25 9.13
N GLN A 12 3.00 4.45 8.97
CA GLN A 12 2.51 5.63 9.69
C GLN A 12 1.18 6.16 9.15
N CYS A 13 0.79 5.76 7.94
CA CYS A 13 -0.46 6.16 7.32
C CYS A 13 -1.64 5.40 7.95
N ARG A 14 -2.73 6.11 8.20
CA ARG A 14 -3.98 5.55 8.70
C ARG A 14 -5.13 6.10 7.88
N ALA A 15 -6.11 5.26 7.58
CA ALA A 15 -7.35 5.68 6.93
C ALA A 15 -8.51 4.78 7.37
N ASP A 16 -9.65 5.37 7.54
CA ASP A 16 -10.94 4.71 7.78
C ASP A 16 -12.07 5.53 7.12
N GLU A 17 -13.31 5.13 7.31
CA GLU A 17 -14.45 5.82 6.67
C GLU A 17 -14.68 7.24 7.21
N LYS A 18 -14.32 7.51 8.46
CA LYS A 18 -14.44 8.84 9.07
C LYS A 18 -13.23 9.72 8.76
N HIS A 19 -12.07 9.10 8.66
CA HIS A 19 -10.77 9.76 8.48
C HIS A 19 -10.05 9.17 7.25
N PRO A 20 -10.56 9.40 6.04
CA PRO A 20 -9.92 8.87 4.83
C PRO A 20 -8.54 9.52 4.58
N ALA A 21 -7.65 8.80 3.95
CA ALA A 21 -6.51 9.43 3.29
C ALA A 21 -7.03 10.28 2.11
N GLU A 22 -6.56 11.51 1.99
CA GLU A 22 -7.04 12.46 1.01
C GLU A 22 -5.89 12.90 0.09
N LEU A 23 -6.15 12.96 -1.20
CA LEU A 23 -5.23 13.55 -2.17
C LEU A 23 -5.90 14.74 -2.83
N TYR A 24 -5.45 15.94 -2.48
CA TYR A 24 -5.82 17.16 -3.19
C TYR A 24 -4.82 17.42 -4.31
N TYR A 25 -5.28 17.93 -5.45
CA TYR A 25 -4.39 18.28 -6.55
C TYR A 25 -4.93 19.47 -7.36
N LYS A 26 -4.03 20.40 -7.64
CA LYS A 26 -4.26 21.59 -8.47
C LYS A 26 -2.89 22.18 -8.84
N ASP A 27 -2.83 22.91 -9.95
CA ASP A 27 -1.71 23.82 -10.22
C ASP A 27 -1.87 25.05 -9.32
N VAL A 28 -1.10 25.10 -8.23
CA VAL A 28 -1.24 26.13 -7.18
C VAL A 28 -0.43 27.39 -7.50
N ASP A 29 0.67 27.27 -8.22
CA ASP A 29 1.56 28.38 -8.56
C ASP A 29 1.44 28.87 -10.01
N GLY A 30 0.58 28.23 -10.82
CA GLY A 30 0.31 28.59 -12.20
C GLY A 30 1.43 28.21 -13.17
N ASN A 31 2.25 27.21 -12.83
CA ASN A 31 3.37 26.77 -13.65
C ASN A 31 3.01 25.74 -14.72
N GLY A 32 1.74 25.30 -14.79
CA GLY A 32 1.23 24.30 -15.74
C GLY A 32 1.40 22.87 -15.25
N THR A 33 1.92 22.64 -14.03
CA THR A 33 2.09 21.33 -13.43
C THR A 33 1.13 21.15 -12.25
N MET A 34 0.53 19.96 -12.11
CA MET A 34 -0.33 19.67 -10.98
C MET A 34 0.49 19.41 -9.70
N ASP A 35 0.13 20.09 -8.63
CA ASP A 35 0.70 19.94 -7.30
C ASP A 35 -0.15 18.99 -6.45
N PRO A 36 0.31 17.75 -6.17
CA PRO A 36 -0.41 16.82 -5.32
C PRO A 36 -0.09 17.04 -3.84
N PHE A 37 -1.14 17.09 -3.01
CA PHE A 37 -1.06 17.20 -1.56
C PHE A 37 -1.77 16.03 -0.90
N LEU A 38 -0.99 15.02 -0.49
CA LEU A 38 -1.48 13.91 0.29
C LEU A 38 -1.71 14.37 1.73
N CYS A 39 -2.89 14.09 2.28
CA CYS A 39 -3.28 14.45 3.63
C CYS A 39 -3.76 13.24 4.42
N PHE A 40 -3.48 13.23 5.72
CA PHE A 40 -3.97 12.24 6.67
C PHE A 40 -4.53 12.94 7.92
N TYR A 41 -5.44 12.26 8.59
CA TYR A 41 -6.02 12.73 9.84
C TYR A 41 -5.08 12.46 11.03
N ILE A 42 -4.98 13.45 11.92
CA ILE A 42 -4.44 13.34 13.27
C ILE A 42 -5.55 13.80 14.21
N GLY A 43 -6.16 12.84 14.94
CA GLY A 43 -7.45 13.07 15.56
C GLY A 43 -8.51 13.39 14.50
N ASP A 44 -9.32 14.40 14.71
CA ASP A 44 -10.38 14.81 13.78
C ASP A 44 -9.94 15.87 12.76
N THR A 45 -8.64 16.10 12.60
CA THR A 45 -8.12 17.13 11.71
C THR A 45 -7.22 16.54 10.64
N SER A 46 -7.50 16.87 9.36
CA SER A 46 -6.67 16.48 8.21
C SER A 46 -5.50 17.43 8.03
N TYR A 47 -4.30 16.87 7.95
CA TYR A 47 -3.05 17.59 7.77
C TYR A 47 -2.30 17.14 6.52
N PRO A 48 -1.61 18.06 5.81
CA PRO A 48 -0.72 17.69 4.72
C PRO A 48 0.41 16.78 5.22
N PHE A 49 0.68 15.73 4.45
CA PHE A 49 1.72 14.76 4.76
C PHE A 49 3.13 15.22 4.35
N LEU A 50 3.22 16.34 3.64
CA LEU A 50 4.46 17.00 3.25
C LEU A 50 5.10 17.68 4.45
N THR A 51 6.44 17.64 4.53
CA THR A 51 7.19 18.57 5.37
C THR A 51 7.18 19.97 4.77
N ARG A 52 7.52 20.99 5.56
CA ARG A 52 7.67 22.35 5.05
C ARG A 52 8.65 22.41 3.88
N ASP A 53 9.79 21.75 4.00
CA ASP A 53 10.82 21.81 2.95
C ASP A 53 10.36 21.11 1.66
N GLU A 54 9.63 20.00 1.76
CA GLU A 54 9.02 19.35 0.60
C GLU A 54 7.96 20.25 -0.06
N LEU A 55 7.16 20.98 0.75
CA LEU A 55 6.22 21.97 0.22
C LEU A 55 6.95 23.08 -0.55
N LEU A 56 8.05 23.62 -0.01
CA LEU A 56 8.80 24.68 -0.66
C LEU A 56 9.55 24.23 -1.91
N GLN A 57 9.93 22.96 -1.98
CA GLN A 57 10.48 22.36 -3.20
C GLN A 57 9.41 22.20 -4.30
N GLN A 58 8.19 21.89 -3.90
CA GLN A 58 7.06 21.74 -4.83
C GLN A 58 6.48 23.07 -5.26
N VAL A 59 6.28 24.00 -4.32
CA VAL A 59 5.64 25.31 -4.54
C VAL A 59 6.49 26.41 -3.88
N ALA A 60 7.49 26.90 -4.60
CA ALA A 60 8.54 27.78 -4.05
C ALA A 60 8.00 29.08 -3.43
N ASN A 61 6.90 29.66 -3.94
CA ASN A 61 6.32 30.89 -3.44
C ASN A 61 5.72 30.76 -2.03
N MET A 62 5.53 29.53 -1.51
CA MET A 62 5.06 29.26 -0.16
C MET A 62 6.06 29.67 0.93
N SER A 63 7.34 29.93 0.59
CA SER A 63 8.33 30.46 1.53
C SER A 63 7.93 31.77 2.20
N LYS A 64 7.15 32.62 1.51
CA LYS A 64 6.61 33.86 2.05
C LYS A 64 5.51 33.62 3.08
N ARG A 65 4.71 32.58 2.90
CA ARG A 65 3.60 32.21 3.79
C ARG A 65 4.06 31.40 4.99
N PHE A 66 5.02 30.50 4.77
CA PHE A 66 5.60 29.65 5.79
C PHE A 66 7.12 29.90 5.90
N PRO A 67 7.55 31.04 6.51
CA PRO A 67 8.96 31.39 6.58
C PRO A 67 9.78 30.45 7.48
N ASP A 68 9.14 29.80 8.43
CA ASP A 68 9.76 28.87 9.38
C ASP A 68 8.87 27.63 9.66
N TYR A 69 9.41 26.65 10.39
CA TYR A 69 8.67 25.43 10.77
C TYR A 69 7.52 25.72 11.73
N LYS A 70 7.62 26.76 12.57
CA LYS A 70 6.56 27.14 13.52
C LYS A 70 5.31 27.59 12.79
N SER A 71 5.46 28.38 11.73
CA SER A 71 4.35 28.83 10.90
C SER A 71 3.67 27.69 10.13
N TYR A 72 4.42 26.62 9.84
CA TYR A 72 3.90 25.46 9.11
C TYR A 72 3.33 24.35 10.02
N ALA A 73 3.71 24.31 11.30
CA ALA A 73 3.47 23.17 12.19
C ALA A 73 1.99 22.75 12.31
N ASN A 74 1.06 23.71 12.19
CA ASN A 74 -0.39 23.44 12.26
C ASN A 74 -1.11 23.76 10.93
N ALA A 75 -0.36 23.91 9.84
CA ALA A 75 -0.94 24.23 8.55
C ALA A 75 -1.84 23.09 8.03
N ARG A 76 -3.03 23.45 7.60
CA ARG A 76 -4.00 22.55 6.93
C ARG A 76 -3.93 22.79 5.43
N ILE A 77 -4.58 21.93 4.66
CA ILE A 77 -4.60 22.08 3.20
C ILE A 77 -5.17 23.44 2.77
N ASN A 78 -6.17 23.96 3.46
CA ASN A 78 -6.74 25.28 3.20
C ASN A 78 -5.73 26.42 3.44
N ASP A 79 -4.80 26.21 4.36
CA ASP A 79 -3.72 27.18 4.62
C ASP A 79 -2.66 27.17 3.52
N ILE A 80 -2.48 26.05 2.83
CA ILE A 80 -1.58 25.93 1.69
C ILE A 80 -2.25 26.49 0.43
N MET A 81 -3.41 25.97 0.07
CA MET A 81 -4.08 26.32 -1.18
C MET A 81 -4.79 27.69 -1.13
N GLY A 82 -5.13 28.17 0.08
CA GLY A 82 -5.91 29.40 0.26
C GLY A 82 -7.38 29.23 -0.16
N PRO A 83 -8.24 30.25 0.12
CA PRO A 83 -9.67 30.16 -0.19
C PRO A 83 -9.96 29.95 -1.69
N SER A 84 -9.31 30.70 -2.55
CA SER A 84 -9.43 30.56 -4.01
C SER A 84 -8.75 29.30 -4.56
N GLY A 85 -7.75 28.77 -3.83
CA GLY A 85 -7.03 27.59 -4.23
C GLY A 85 -7.83 26.29 -4.10
N MET A 86 -8.76 26.25 -3.16
CA MET A 86 -9.67 25.09 -3.01
C MET A 86 -10.74 25.02 -4.11
N GLU A 87 -11.11 26.16 -4.70
CA GLU A 87 -12.06 26.21 -5.80
C GLU A 87 -11.44 25.57 -7.05
N GLY A 88 -12.14 24.57 -7.61
CA GLY A 88 -11.66 23.80 -8.76
C GLY A 88 -10.52 22.83 -8.48
N ALA A 89 -10.11 22.64 -7.21
CA ALA A 89 -9.18 21.58 -6.85
C ALA A 89 -9.82 20.19 -6.96
N GLY A 90 -9.08 19.25 -7.57
CA GLY A 90 -9.47 17.86 -7.53
C GLY A 90 -9.21 17.24 -6.16
N ARG A 91 -10.06 16.28 -5.73
CA ARG A 91 -9.90 15.53 -4.48
C ARG A 91 -10.20 14.06 -4.72
N LEU A 92 -9.27 13.20 -4.30
CA LEU A 92 -9.46 11.76 -4.21
C LEU A 92 -9.41 11.33 -2.75
N GLN A 93 -10.07 10.22 -2.42
CA GLN A 93 -10.11 9.67 -1.07
C GLN A 93 -9.90 8.16 -1.08
N ALA A 94 -9.21 7.66 -0.06
CA ALA A 94 -9.08 6.24 0.22
C ALA A 94 -9.40 5.99 1.70
N ASN A 95 -10.39 5.16 1.99
CA ASN A 95 -10.83 4.82 3.34
C ASN A 95 -10.28 3.49 3.85
N CYS A 96 -9.58 2.73 3.01
CA CYS A 96 -9.00 1.44 3.38
C CYS A 96 -7.56 1.32 2.85
N LEU A 97 -6.62 1.01 3.73
CA LEU A 97 -5.21 0.74 3.40
C LEU A 97 -4.84 -0.75 3.59
N ARG A 98 -5.79 -1.58 4.03
CA ARG A 98 -5.57 -3.02 4.23
C ARG A 98 -5.50 -3.75 2.90
N THR A 99 -4.68 -4.79 2.85
CA THR A 99 -4.81 -5.86 1.87
C THR A 99 -6.07 -6.66 2.21
N CYS A 100 -7.01 -6.76 1.28
CA CYS A 100 -8.35 -7.31 1.52
C CYS A 100 -8.63 -8.55 0.69
N TYR A 101 -9.42 -9.45 1.25
CA TYR A 101 -10.06 -10.56 0.55
C TYR A 101 -11.58 -10.41 0.63
N PHE A 102 -12.24 -10.55 -0.51
CA PHE A 102 -13.68 -10.47 -0.64
C PHE A 102 -14.18 -11.80 -1.21
N SER A 103 -15.00 -12.50 -0.44
CA SER A 103 -15.67 -13.73 -0.91
C SER A 103 -16.98 -13.39 -1.61
N SER A 104 -17.26 -14.09 -2.70
CA SER A 104 -18.56 -14.01 -3.37
C SER A 104 -19.63 -14.69 -2.53
N GLY A 105 -20.68 -13.95 -2.18
CA GLY A 105 -21.84 -14.49 -1.47
C GLY A 105 -22.88 -15.06 -2.44
N ALA A 106 -23.77 -15.90 -1.92
CA ALA A 106 -24.90 -16.42 -2.66
C ALA A 106 -25.91 -15.33 -3.07
N ASP A 107 -25.83 -14.16 -2.44
CA ASP A 107 -26.60 -12.94 -2.73
C ASP A 107 -26.03 -12.15 -3.93
N GLY A 108 -24.97 -12.64 -4.57
CA GLY A 108 -24.27 -11.98 -5.67
C GLY A 108 -23.40 -10.78 -5.24
N ARG A 109 -23.19 -10.60 -3.94
CA ARG A 109 -22.36 -9.53 -3.39
C ARG A 109 -20.99 -10.05 -2.94
N LEU A 110 -20.05 -9.15 -2.85
CA LEU A 110 -18.74 -9.40 -2.26
C LEU A 110 -18.77 -9.07 -0.77
N HIS A 111 -18.33 -10.01 0.05
CA HIS A 111 -18.25 -9.87 1.51
C HIS A 111 -16.79 -9.90 1.96
N GLU A 112 -16.33 -8.83 2.62
CA GLU A 112 -14.98 -8.77 3.14
C GLU A 112 -14.78 -9.83 4.22
N LYS A 113 -13.69 -10.59 4.10
CA LYS A 113 -13.19 -11.52 5.12
C LYS A 113 -11.79 -11.11 5.55
N SER A 114 -11.51 -11.25 6.83
CA SER A 114 -10.20 -10.92 7.37
C SER A 114 -9.12 -11.87 6.87
N LEU A 115 -7.99 -11.32 6.44
CA LEU A 115 -6.75 -12.06 6.24
C LEU A 115 -5.92 -12.07 7.52
N PRO A 116 -5.01 -13.05 7.71
CA PRO A 116 -4.02 -13.02 8.79
C PRO A 116 -3.26 -11.70 8.83
N VAL A 117 -2.90 -11.24 10.04
CA VAL A 117 -2.22 -9.95 10.23
C VAL A 117 -0.90 -9.85 9.45
N GLN A 118 -0.25 -10.97 9.15
CA GLN A 118 0.98 -11.02 8.35
C GLN A 118 0.77 -10.47 6.92
N ALA A 119 -0.44 -10.57 6.38
CA ALA A 119 -0.80 -9.97 5.10
C ALA A 119 -0.80 -8.42 5.13
N GLN A 120 -0.71 -7.82 6.34
CA GLN A 120 -0.73 -6.38 6.55
C GLN A 120 0.64 -5.79 6.90
N TYR A 121 1.71 -6.60 6.94
CA TYR A 121 3.03 -6.16 7.42
C TYR A 121 3.79 -5.26 6.44
N ALA A 122 3.47 -5.31 5.16
CA ALA A 122 4.06 -4.46 4.14
C ALA A 122 3.12 -4.31 2.94
N PRO A 123 3.40 -3.35 2.04
CA PRO A 123 2.65 -3.20 0.80
C PRO A 123 2.62 -4.49 -0.02
N VAL A 124 1.46 -4.82 -0.58
CA VAL A 124 1.27 -5.97 -1.47
C VAL A 124 0.99 -5.47 -2.88
N TRP A 125 1.92 -5.77 -3.80
CA TRP A 125 1.82 -5.40 -5.21
C TRP A 125 1.33 -6.54 -6.10
N THR A 126 1.62 -7.78 -5.70
CA THR A 126 1.27 -8.94 -6.49
C THR A 126 0.83 -10.10 -5.61
N ILE A 127 -0.16 -10.85 -6.09
CA ILE A 127 -0.76 -11.99 -5.41
C ILE A 127 -0.81 -13.15 -6.39
N ALA A 128 -0.31 -14.32 -5.97
CA ALA A 128 -0.49 -15.57 -6.70
C ALA A 128 -1.43 -16.50 -5.92
N ALA A 129 -2.45 -17.03 -6.60
CA ALA A 129 -3.28 -18.12 -6.09
C ALA A 129 -2.75 -19.44 -6.66
N LEU A 130 -2.22 -20.29 -5.81
CA LEU A 130 -1.56 -21.55 -6.16
C LEU A 130 -1.96 -22.65 -5.17
N ASP A 131 -1.56 -23.85 -5.44
CA ASP A 131 -1.64 -24.99 -4.53
C ASP A 131 -0.18 -25.35 -4.18
N TYR A 132 0.31 -24.87 -3.03
CA TYR A 132 1.74 -25.01 -2.69
C TYR A 132 2.08 -26.38 -2.12
N ASP A 133 1.15 -27.04 -1.43
CA ASP A 133 1.35 -28.29 -0.73
C ASP A 133 0.74 -29.51 -1.47
N GLY A 134 -0.09 -29.28 -2.49
CA GLY A 134 -0.69 -30.32 -3.32
C GLY A 134 -2.00 -30.89 -2.75
N ASP A 135 -2.66 -30.17 -1.84
CA ASP A 135 -3.93 -30.61 -1.25
C ASP A 135 -5.16 -30.32 -2.14
N GLY A 136 -4.96 -29.69 -3.30
CA GLY A 136 -5.99 -29.38 -4.29
C GLY A 136 -6.77 -28.10 -3.98
N LYS A 137 -6.46 -27.38 -2.89
CA LYS A 137 -7.08 -26.12 -2.54
C LYS A 137 -6.20 -24.95 -2.96
N LYS A 138 -6.77 -23.76 -2.97
CA LYS A 138 -6.04 -22.56 -3.33
C LYS A 138 -5.43 -21.88 -2.10
N ASP A 139 -4.13 -21.74 -2.16
CA ASP A 139 -3.31 -20.96 -1.24
C ASP A 139 -3.00 -19.61 -1.86
N LEU A 140 -2.56 -18.68 -1.04
CA LEU A 140 -2.21 -17.34 -1.48
C LEU A 140 -0.75 -17.04 -1.16
N LEU A 141 -0.03 -16.55 -2.16
CA LEU A 141 1.29 -15.97 -1.97
C LEU A 141 1.22 -14.47 -2.25
N LEU A 142 1.38 -13.66 -1.20
CA LEU A 142 1.35 -12.20 -1.26
C LEU A 142 2.77 -11.66 -1.22
N CYS A 143 3.14 -10.87 -2.23
CA CYS A 143 4.46 -10.28 -2.36
C CYS A 143 4.36 -8.78 -2.63
N GLY A 144 5.39 -8.04 -2.19
CA GLY A 144 5.38 -6.59 -2.35
C GLY A 144 6.63 -5.93 -1.83
N ASN A 145 6.49 -5.01 -0.91
CA ASN A 145 7.46 -4.06 -0.36
C ASN A 145 7.60 -2.75 -1.15
N ILE A 146 8.19 -1.76 -0.51
CA ILE A 146 8.67 -0.51 -1.12
C ILE A 146 10.07 -0.22 -0.55
N ASN A 147 11.11 -0.46 -1.35
CA ASN A 147 12.49 -0.25 -0.93
C ASN A 147 13.01 1.15 -1.27
N HIS A 148 12.36 1.83 -2.23
CA HIS A 148 12.75 3.14 -2.75
C HIS A 148 11.74 4.23 -2.36
N ALA A 149 11.34 4.24 -1.07
CA ALA A 149 10.55 5.33 -0.52
C ALA A 149 11.43 6.56 -0.24
N ARG A 150 10.80 7.72 0.01
CA ARG A 150 11.55 8.90 0.49
C ARG A 150 12.25 8.56 1.80
N ILE A 151 13.45 9.09 2.00
CA ILE A 151 14.36 8.75 3.13
C ILE A 151 13.65 8.86 4.48
N ARG A 152 12.81 9.87 4.69
CA ARG A 152 12.09 10.07 5.96
C ARG A 152 11.06 8.96 6.30
N PHE A 153 10.64 8.17 5.33
CA PHE A 153 9.71 7.06 5.55
C PHE A 153 10.41 5.73 5.80
N GLY A 154 11.69 5.64 5.45
CA GLY A 154 12.41 4.39 5.47
C GLY A 154 11.92 3.43 4.40
N LYS A 155 12.14 2.14 4.64
CA LYS A 155 11.67 1.07 3.76
C LYS A 155 10.42 0.42 4.34
N TYR A 156 9.53 -0.01 3.48
CA TYR A 156 8.42 -0.90 3.83
C TYR A 156 8.78 -2.29 3.32
N ASP A 157 9.65 -3.01 4.03
CA ASP A 157 10.31 -4.24 3.57
C ASP A 157 10.05 -5.46 4.46
N ALA A 158 8.94 -5.45 5.21
CA ALA A 158 8.59 -6.52 6.15
C ALA A 158 7.90 -7.74 5.48
N ASN A 159 7.78 -7.77 4.15
CA ASN A 159 7.26 -8.92 3.42
C ASN A 159 8.40 -9.71 2.77
N TYR A 160 8.55 -10.96 3.20
CA TYR A 160 9.51 -11.93 2.64
C TYR A 160 8.81 -13.05 1.86
N GLY A 161 7.63 -12.75 1.28
CA GLY A 161 6.71 -13.71 0.70
C GLY A 161 5.75 -14.26 1.77
N CYS A 162 4.60 -13.59 1.91
CA CYS A 162 3.57 -14.00 2.86
C CYS A 162 2.76 -15.15 2.23
N LEU A 163 3.05 -16.39 2.65
CA LEU A 163 2.33 -17.58 2.22
C LEU A 163 1.16 -17.84 3.18
N LEU A 164 -0.02 -18.00 2.64
CA LEU A 164 -1.25 -18.29 3.36
C LEU A 164 -1.86 -19.60 2.83
N HIS A 165 -1.98 -20.59 3.70
CA HIS A 165 -2.68 -21.85 3.38
C HIS A 165 -4.20 -21.66 3.43
N GLY A 166 -4.89 -22.09 2.38
CA GLY A 166 -6.32 -21.99 2.23
C GLY A 166 -7.06 -23.27 2.58
N ASP A 167 -8.15 -23.18 3.34
CA ASP A 167 -8.99 -24.34 3.69
C ASP A 167 -9.99 -24.75 2.58
N GLY A 168 -9.99 -24.04 1.45
CA GLY A 168 -10.97 -24.21 0.36
C GLY A 168 -12.34 -23.59 0.65
N LYS A 169 -12.54 -22.94 1.81
CA LYS A 169 -13.78 -22.27 2.22
C LYS A 169 -13.60 -20.76 2.38
N GLY A 170 -12.45 -20.23 1.91
CA GLY A 170 -12.11 -18.81 2.00
C GLY A 170 -11.55 -18.38 3.35
N ASN A 171 -11.06 -19.32 4.17
CA ASN A 171 -10.26 -18.99 5.34
C ASN A 171 -8.80 -19.28 5.06
N PHE A 172 -7.91 -18.45 5.59
CA PHE A 172 -6.49 -18.52 5.32
C PHE A 172 -5.69 -18.51 6.62
N THR A 173 -4.64 -19.36 6.67
CA THR A 173 -3.72 -19.46 7.80
C THR A 173 -2.31 -19.14 7.33
N TYR A 174 -1.59 -18.29 8.05
CA TYR A 174 -0.22 -17.94 7.72
C TYR A 174 0.73 -19.13 7.92
N ILE A 175 1.55 -19.40 6.92
CA ILE A 175 2.61 -20.41 6.95
C ILE A 175 3.95 -19.71 7.13
N GLY A 176 4.64 -20.01 8.24
CA GLY A 176 5.91 -19.40 8.56
C GLY A 176 7.03 -19.79 7.58
N GLN A 177 8.04 -18.94 7.46
CA GLN A 177 9.18 -19.17 6.55
C GLN A 177 9.95 -20.46 6.88
N ARG A 178 10.03 -20.82 8.16
CA ARG A 178 10.69 -22.07 8.59
C ARG A 178 9.95 -23.32 8.10
N GLU A 179 8.63 -23.25 8.04
CA GLU A 179 7.75 -24.33 7.61
C GLU A 179 7.73 -24.43 6.08
N SER A 180 7.49 -23.32 5.39
CA SER A 180 7.43 -23.27 3.93
C SER A 180 8.78 -23.39 3.25
N GLY A 181 9.87 -23.06 3.94
CA GLY A 181 11.20 -22.91 3.35
C GLY A 181 11.30 -21.75 2.34
N PHE A 182 10.29 -20.91 2.25
CA PHE A 182 10.21 -19.81 1.29
C PHE A 182 10.67 -18.49 1.93
N HIS A 183 11.63 -17.83 1.29
CA HIS A 183 12.13 -16.54 1.72
C HIS A 183 12.48 -15.69 0.49
N LEU A 184 11.65 -14.71 0.20
CA LEU A 184 11.80 -13.82 -0.93
C LEU A 184 11.91 -12.37 -0.44
N SER A 185 13.11 -11.80 -0.50
CA SER A 185 13.35 -10.38 -0.20
C SER A 185 13.33 -9.54 -1.47
N GLY A 186 13.09 -8.25 -1.31
CA GLY A 186 13.12 -7.26 -2.40
C GLY A 186 11.77 -6.59 -2.62
N ASP A 187 11.76 -5.63 -3.52
CA ASP A 187 10.58 -4.88 -3.94
C ASP A 187 9.90 -5.64 -5.10
N ILE A 188 9.04 -6.60 -4.76
CA ILE A 188 8.43 -7.55 -5.70
C ILE A 188 7.23 -6.89 -6.39
N ARG A 189 7.26 -6.82 -7.72
CA ARG A 189 6.22 -6.16 -8.52
C ARG A 189 5.34 -7.12 -9.31
N SER A 190 5.84 -8.30 -9.60
CA SER A 190 5.10 -9.30 -10.36
C SER A 190 5.48 -10.72 -9.97
N VAL A 191 4.55 -11.65 -10.18
CA VAL A 191 4.78 -13.08 -10.07
C VAL A 191 4.12 -13.80 -11.25
N ALA A 192 4.82 -14.77 -11.81
CA ALA A 192 4.29 -15.65 -12.84
C ALA A 192 4.62 -17.11 -12.49
N GLN A 193 3.67 -18.01 -12.72
CA GLN A 193 3.89 -19.44 -12.56
C GLN A 193 4.07 -20.11 -13.92
N VAL A 194 5.18 -20.81 -14.09
CA VAL A 194 5.47 -21.64 -15.28
C VAL A 194 5.71 -23.07 -14.83
N GLY A 195 4.71 -23.91 -14.99
CA GLY A 195 4.71 -25.26 -14.45
C GLY A 195 4.83 -25.24 -12.92
N ARG A 196 5.91 -25.78 -12.38
CA ARG A 196 6.22 -25.77 -10.94
C ARG A 196 7.20 -24.67 -10.52
N THR A 197 7.52 -23.75 -11.39
CA THR A 197 8.43 -22.65 -11.11
C THR A 197 7.67 -21.34 -10.98
N LEU A 198 7.91 -20.62 -9.89
CA LEU A 198 7.46 -19.26 -9.69
C LEU A 198 8.59 -18.31 -10.09
N LEU A 199 8.29 -17.36 -10.95
CA LEU A 199 9.20 -16.31 -11.40
C LEU A 199 8.75 -14.98 -10.80
N PHE A 200 9.67 -14.25 -10.17
CA PHE A 200 9.40 -13.00 -9.50
C PHE A 200 10.14 -11.84 -10.14
N GLY A 201 9.41 -10.87 -10.66
CA GLY A 201 9.95 -9.59 -11.09
C GLY A 201 10.21 -8.69 -9.87
N VAL A 202 11.49 -8.37 -9.65
CA VAL A 202 11.95 -7.54 -8.54
C VAL A 202 12.38 -6.19 -9.08
N ASN A 203 11.89 -5.11 -8.47
CA ASN A 203 12.23 -3.76 -8.92
C ASN A 203 13.72 -3.49 -8.73
N GLN A 204 14.41 -3.11 -9.82
CA GLN A 204 15.86 -2.80 -9.87
C GLN A 204 16.78 -3.96 -9.46
N GLU A 205 16.30 -5.21 -9.47
CA GLU A 205 17.08 -6.40 -9.19
C GLU A 205 16.85 -7.47 -10.28
N PRO A 206 17.74 -8.48 -10.40
CA PRO A 206 17.52 -9.62 -11.28
C PRO A 206 16.25 -10.40 -10.94
N LEU A 207 15.68 -11.06 -11.95
CA LEU A 207 14.58 -12.00 -11.79
C LEU A 207 14.95 -13.09 -10.78
N LYS A 208 14.05 -13.40 -9.84
CA LYS A 208 14.21 -14.51 -8.89
C LYS A 208 13.28 -15.66 -9.27
N ALA A 209 13.76 -16.89 -9.10
CA ALA A 209 12.98 -18.09 -9.43
C ALA A 209 12.98 -19.07 -8.26
N TYR A 210 11.81 -19.62 -7.95
CA TYR A 210 11.60 -20.63 -6.93
C TYR A 210 10.84 -21.81 -7.51
N ARG A 211 11.22 -23.03 -7.11
CA ARG A 211 10.54 -24.26 -7.56
C ARG A 211 9.69 -24.83 -6.43
N LEU A 212 8.40 -25.01 -6.69
CA LEU A 212 7.49 -25.68 -5.78
C LEU A 212 7.91 -27.15 -5.62
N ARG A 213 8.09 -27.60 -4.37
CA ARG A 213 8.37 -28.99 -4.01
C ARG A 213 7.18 -29.48 -3.20
N HIS A 214 6.42 -30.45 -3.72
CA HIS A 214 5.47 -31.14 -2.86
C HIS A 214 6.28 -32.01 -1.89
N SER A 215 6.00 -31.90 -0.60
CA SER A 215 6.41 -32.94 0.35
C SER A 215 5.75 -34.26 -0.09
N ARG A 216 6.55 -35.30 -0.16
CA ARG A 216 6.04 -36.66 -0.39
C ARG A 216 5.31 -37.14 0.84
#